data_7efa4518a20e8f3d9720077f5d35164e
#
_entry.id   7efa4518a20e8f3d9720077f5d35164e
#
_cell.length_a   1.000
_cell.length_b   1.000
_cell.length_c   1.000
_cell.angle_alpha   90.00
_cell.angle_beta   90.00
_cell.angle_gamma   90.00
#
_symmetry.space_group_name_H-M   'P 1'
#
loop_
_entity.id
_entity.type
_entity.pdbx_description
1 polymer ?
#
loop_
_entity_poly.entity_id
_entity_poly.type
_entity_poly.pdbx_seq_one_letter_code
_entity_poly.pdbx_strand_id
1 'polypeptide(L)' 'MVTIIYRDKTWEVRPGSTVRHVIEKAGLNPEAVLAVRNGRLVHDAALTEDGDSIKLVAVVSGG' A
#
# COMPACT_ATOMS: atom_id res chain seq x y z
N MET A 1 -0.90 -2.03 14.37
CA MET A 1 -0.93 -2.70 13.05
C MET A 1 -1.30 -1.69 11.97
N VAL A 2 -0.90 -1.98 10.77
CA VAL A 2 -1.23 -1.15 9.60
C VAL A 2 -2.31 -1.87 8.81
N THR A 3 -3.39 -1.16 8.49
CA THR A 3 -4.49 -1.72 7.71
C THR A 3 -4.24 -1.46 6.23
N ILE A 4 -4.30 -2.52 5.44
CA ILE A 4 -4.11 -2.43 3.99
C ILE A 4 -5.42 -2.75 3.32
N ILE A 5 -5.82 -1.90 2.39
CA ILE A 5 -7.07 -2.06 1.65
C ILE A 5 -6.75 -2.13 0.17
N TYR A 6 -7.20 -3.18 -0.49
CA TYR A 6 -7.03 -3.34 -1.93
C TYR A 6 -8.32 -3.89 -2.51
N ARG A 7 -9.03 -3.08 -3.27
CA ARG A 7 -10.34 -3.43 -3.82
C ARG A 7 -11.29 -3.80 -2.70
N ASP A 8 -11.80 -5.02 -2.68
CA ASP A 8 -12.72 -5.50 -1.64
C ASP A 8 -12.01 -6.28 -0.53
N LYS A 9 -10.68 -6.29 -0.56
CA LYS A 9 -9.88 -7.03 0.42
C LYS A 9 -9.28 -6.07 1.43
N THR A 10 -9.22 -6.50 2.67
CA THR A 10 -8.61 -5.74 3.75
C THR A 10 -7.84 -6.70 4.64
N TRP A 11 -6.62 -6.33 4.98
CA TRP A 11 -5.82 -7.13 5.90
C TRP A 11 -4.91 -6.20 6.68
N GLU A 12 -4.24 -6.77 7.71
CA GLU A 12 -3.34 -6.00 8.55
C GLU A 12 -1.93 -6.52 8.43
N VAL A 13 -0.97 -5.59 8.52
CA VAL A 13 0.45 -5.92 8.51
C VAL A 13 1.12 -5.19 9.65
N ARG A 14 2.33 -5.63 10.00
CA ARG A 14 3.13 -4.97 11.03
C ARG A 14 3.70 -3.66 10.52
N PRO A 15 3.80 -2.64 11.38
CA PRO A 15 4.42 -1.39 10.98
C PRO A 15 5.94 -1.53 10.84
N GLY A 16 6.56 -0.52 10.24
CA GLY A 16 8.01 -0.45 10.14
C GLY A 16 8.59 -0.89 8.82
N SER A 17 7.80 -1.52 7.95
CA SER A 17 8.26 -1.86 6.62
C SER A 17 7.91 -0.73 5.64
N THR A 18 8.55 -0.75 4.47
CA THR A 18 8.23 0.23 3.44
C THR A 18 6.90 -0.15 2.77
N VAL A 19 6.25 0.86 2.18
CA VAL A 19 5.05 0.64 1.39
C VAL A 19 5.34 -0.34 0.25
N ARG A 20 6.51 -0.21 -0.37
CA ARG A 20 6.93 -1.12 -1.44
C ARG A 20 6.94 -2.57 -0.97
N HIS A 21 7.48 -2.81 0.21
CA HIS A 21 7.54 -4.16 0.77
C HIS A 21 6.14 -4.73 1.00
N VAL A 22 5.23 -3.90 1.51
CA VAL A 22 3.85 -4.31 1.73
C VAL A 22 3.19 -4.71 0.41
N ILE A 23 3.41 -3.93 -0.64
CA ILE A 23 2.84 -4.20 -1.96
C ILE A 23 3.41 -5.51 -2.52
N GLU A 24 4.70 -5.70 -2.41
CA GLU A 24 5.36 -6.91 -2.91
C GLU A 24 4.87 -8.16 -2.17
N LYS A 25 4.73 -8.05 -0.85
CA LYS A 25 4.23 -9.16 -0.05
C LYS A 25 2.79 -9.54 -0.39
N ALA A 26 2.03 -8.59 -0.86
CA ALA A 26 0.65 -8.85 -1.29
C ALA A 26 0.58 -9.51 -2.66
N GLY A 27 1.72 -9.71 -3.31
CA GLY A 27 1.76 -10.30 -4.64
C GLY A 27 1.48 -9.29 -5.75
N LEU A 28 1.57 -8.01 -5.43
CA LEU A 28 1.29 -6.94 -6.40
C LEU A 28 2.60 -6.33 -6.88
N ASN A 29 2.53 -5.69 -8.04
CA ASN A 29 3.68 -5.00 -8.60
C ASN A 29 3.70 -3.57 -8.07
N PRO A 30 4.75 -3.14 -7.34
CA PRO A 30 4.81 -1.78 -6.81
C PRO A 30 4.74 -0.69 -7.89
N GLU A 31 5.09 -1.01 -9.12
CA GLU A 31 5.00 -0.04 -10.20
C GLU A 31 3.60 0.05 -10.80
N ALA A 32 2.73 -0.89 -10.47
CA ALA A 32 1.38 -0.94 -11.01
C ALA A 32 0.32 -0.52 -10.01
N VAL A 33 0.70 -0.15 -8.79
CA VAL A 33 -0.24 0.30 -7.78
C VAL A 33 0.27 1.57 -7.12
N LEU A 34 -0.66 2.41 -6.70
CA LEU A 34 -0.37 3.60 -5.91
C LEU A 34 -0.87 3.36 -4.50
N ALA A 35 -0.15 3.91 -3.53
CA ALA A 35 -0.55 3.82 -2.13
C ALA A 35 -1.09 5.17 -1.68
N VAL A 36 -2.25 5.15 -1.04
CA VAL A 36 -2.90 6.35 -0.52
C VAL A 36 -3.06 6.17 0.98
N ARG A 37 -2.48 7.08 1.74
CA ARG A 37 -2.58 7.10 3.21
C ARG A 37 -3.28 8.37 3.64
N ASN A 38 -4.41 8.22 4.35
CA ASN A 38 -5.18 9.37 4.82
C ASN A 38 -5.55 10.35 3.70
N GLY A 39 -5.91 9.80 2.53
CA GLY A 39 -6.30 10.61 1.39
C GLY A 39 -5.16 11.21 0.59
N ARG A 40 -3.92 10.89 0.93
CA ARG A 40 -2.74 11.42 0.23
C ARG A 40 -1.91 10.29 -0.36
N LEU A 41 -1.38 10.53 -1.55
CA LEU A 41 -0.43 9.60 -2.14
C LEU A 41 0.85 9.57 -1.31
N VAL A 42 1.36 8.37 -1.09
CA VAL A 42 2.63 8.19 -0.41
C VAL A 42 3.59 7.46 -1.34
N HIS A 43 4.86 7.81 -1.21
CA HIS A 43 5.92 7.17 -1.99
C HIS A 43 6.11 5.73 -1.51
N ASP A 44 6.48 4.85 -2.43
CA ASP A 44 6.69 3.44 -2.09
C ASP A 44 7.86 3.21 -1.14
N ALA A 45 8.77 4.17 -1.04
CA ALA A 45 9.86 4.11 -0.08
C ALA A 45 9.47 4.59 1.32
N ALA A 46 8.26 5.11 1.50
CA ALA A 46 7.80 5.58 2.81
C ALA A 46 7.63 4.40 3.77
N LEU A 47 7.95 4.65 5.03
CA LEU A 47 7.75 3.63 6.07
C LEU A 47 6.31 3.65 6.55
N THR A 48 5.80 2.47 6.84
CA THR A 48 4.47 2.34 7.44
C THR A 48 4.58 2.54 8.95
N GLU A 49 3.55 3.13 9.54
CA GLU A 49 3.51 3.41 10.97
C GLU A 49 2.27 2.79 11.58
N ASP A 50 2.38 2.49 12.86
CA ASP A 50 1.26 1.88 13.58
C ASP A 50 0.03 2.78 13.52
N GLY A 51 -1.11 2.19 13.20
CA GLY A 51 -2.35 2.94 13.06
C GLY A 51 -2.63 3.44 11.65
N ASP A 52 -1.68 3.26 10.72
CA ASP A 52 -1.90 3.69 9.35
C ASP A 52 -2.98 2.85 8.66
N SER A 53 -3.70 3.53 7.78
CA SER A 53 -4.65 2.88 6.88
C SER A 53 -4.22 3.23 5.46
N ILE A 54 -3.78 2.24 4.71
CA ILE A 54 -3.21 2.44 3.38
C ILE A 54 -4.08 1.75 2.36
N LYS A 55 -4.58 2.52 1.43
CA LYS A 55 -5.39 2.00 0.32
C LYS A 55 -4.50 1.85 -0.91
N LEU A 56 -4.51 0.68 -1.50
CA LEU A 56 -3.75 0.42 -2.72
C LEU A 56 -4.69 0.56 -3.91
N VAL A 57 -4.29 1.36 -4.88
CA VAL A 57 -5.09 1.64 -6.07
C VAL A 57 -4.31 1.15 -7.28
N ALA A 58 -4.89 0.22 -8.01
CA ALA A 58 -4.25 -0.27 -9.22
C ALA A 58 -4.30 0.81 -10.30
N VAL A 59 -3.16 1.04 -10.96
CA VAL A 59 -3.10 1.95 -12.09
C VAL A 59 -2.89 1.14 -13.34
N VAL A 60 -3.72 1.41 -14.34
CA VAL A 60 -3.55 0.78 -15.63
C VAL A 60 -2.60 1.66 -16.41
N SER A 61 -1.38 1.14 -16.62
CA SER A 61 -0.49 1.81 -17.55
C SER A 61 -1.13 1.64 -18.92
N GLY A 62 -1.58 2.72 -19.49
CA GLY A 62 -2.26 2.66 -20.77
C GLY A 62 -1.28 2.32 -21.87
N GLY A 63 -0.85 1.20 -21.88
CA GLY A 63 0.09 0.79 -22.92
C GLY A 63 -0.56 -0.04 -23.96
#